data_2850c18d62bf3148aaf1227fc061b874
#
_entry.id   2850c18d62bf3148aaf1227fc061b874
#
_cell.length_a   1.000
_cell.length_b   1.000
_cell.length_c   1.000
_cell.angle_alpha   90.00
_cell.angle_beta   90.00
_cell.angle_gamma   90.00
#
_symmetry.space_group_name_H-M   'P 1'
#
loop_
_entity.id
_entity.type
_entity.pdbx_description
1 polymer ?
#
loop_
_entity_poly.entity_id
_entity_poly.type
_entity_poly.pdbx_seq_one_letter_code
_entity_poly.pdbx_strand_id
1 'polypeptide(L)'
;MLTALCNVIFESMQEQKLDKKLFSDRKALFSKLRNSIRSGSVLRAMERVPREAFVPTGERPMAYLDIPLAIGDGQTISQPYIVALITEALRLQPADRVLEVGAGSGYQAAVLAELVPEGSVVTVELVRSLAQRARDILDDLDYGNIVVEDANETLGCPWRGPYDAIVVSAAAPSLSSALINQLAVGGRMVVPVGDRRQQELVCVLRTGEGVSLRMLGPCRFVPLIGREAFPTSF
;
A
#
# COMPACT_ATOMS: atom_id res chain seq x y z
N MET A 1 41.66 -14.95 -12.76
CA MET A 1 40.62 -15.13 -13.82
C MET A 1 39.62 -16.23 -13.49
N LEU A 2 40.03 -17.45 -13.07
CA LEU A 2 39.10 -18.54 -12.69
C LEU A 2 38.19 -18.19 -11.51
N THR A 3 38.69 -17.51 -10.46
CA THR A 3 37.90 -17.14 -9.27
C THR A 3 36.76 -16.16 -9.58
N ALA A 4 37.02 -15.20 -10.48
CA ALA A 4 35.96 -14.24 -10.90
C ALA A 4 34.87 -14.95 -11.72
N LEU A 5 35.24 -15.89 -12.59
CA LEU A 5 34.27 -16.67 -13.39
C LEU A 5 33.41 -17.58 -12.47
N CYS A 6 34.02 -18.23 -11.47
CA CYS A 6 33.27 -19.02 -10.47
C CYS A 6 32.29 -18.19 -9.67
N ASN A 7 32.64 -16.96 -9.26
CA ASN A 7 31.75 -16.07 -8.54
C ASN A 7 30.55 -15.65 -9.41
N VAL A 8 30.76 -15.26 -10.66
CA VAL A 8 29.67 -14.89 -11.60
C VAL A 8 28.72 -16.07 -11.84
N ILE A 9 29.25 -17.29 -12.03
CA ILE A 9 28.42 -18.49 -12.20
C ILE A 9 27.63 -18.78 -10.91
N PHE A 10 28.26 -18.66 -9.75
CA PHE A 10 27.61 -18.89 -8.46
C PHE A 10 26.48 -17.88 -8.21
N GLU A 11 26.72 -16.58 -8.47
CA GLU A 11 25.71 -15.52 -8.35
C GLU A 11 24.53 -15.77 -9.30
N SER A 12 24.78 -16.09 -10.58
CA SER A 12 23.73 -16.43 -11.55
C SER A 12 22.90 -17.64 -11.13
N MET A 13 23.51 -18.67 -10.54
CA MET A 13 22.79 -19.83 -10.01
C MET A 13 21.92 -19.48 -8.78
N GLN A 14 22.37 -18.56 -7.94
CA GLN A 14 21.61 -18.10 -6.78
C GLN A 14 20.40 -17.25 -7.23
N GLU A 15 20.57 -16.37 -8.22
CA GLU A 15 19.47 -15.59 -8.81
C GLU A 15 18.42 -16.51 -9.44
N GLN A 16 18.80 -17.47 -10.28
CA GLN A 16 17.87 -18.43 -10.88
C GLN A 16 17.10 -19.26 -9.82
N LYS A 17 17.75 -19.59 -8.70
CA LYS A 17 17.11 -20.31 -7.60
C LYS A 17 16.11 -19.42 -6.87
N LEU A 18 16.46 -18.13 -6.68
CA LEU A 18 15.56 -17.14 -6.09
C LEU A 18 14.33 -16.94 -6.97
N ASP A 19 14.49 -16.74 -8.27
CA ASP A 19 13.38 -16.54 -9.21
C ASP A 19 12.40 -17.71 -9.21
N LYS A 20 12.91 -18.96 -9.21
CA LYS A 20 12.05 -20.15 -9.11
C LYS A 20 11.29 -20.19 -7.79
N LYS A 21 11.94 -19.81 -6.69
CA LYS A 21 11.29 -19.73 -5.37
C LYS A 21 10.19 -18.65 -5.36
N LEU A 22 10.50 -17.44 -5.81
CA LEU A 22 9.54 -16.32 -5.88
C LEU A 22 8.32 -16.70 -6.73
N PHE A 23 8.52 -17.34 -7.87
CA PHE A 23 7.42 -17.81 -8.72
C PHE A 23 6.52 -18.82 -7.99
N SER A 24 7.11 -19.80 -7.30
CA SER A 24 6.38 -20.80 -6.52
C SER A 24 5.60 -20.18 -5.37
N ASP A 25 6.26 -19.31 -4.58
CA ASP A 25 5.67 -18.66 -3.41
C ASP A 25 4.54 -17.70 -3.83
N ARG A 26 4.72 -16.96 -4.92
CA ARG A 26 3.69 -16.11 -5.52
C ARG A 26 2.44 -16.90 -5.88
N LYS A 27 2.60 -18.03 -6.57
CA LYS A 27 1.47 -18.91 -6.93
C LYS A 27 0.75 -19.44 -5.69
N ALA A 28 1.50 -19.83 -4.65
CA ALA A 28 0.94 -20.32 -3.39
C ALA A 28 0.18 -19.20 -2.65
N LEU A 29 0.73 -17.98 -2.57
CA LEU A 29 0.08 -16.83 -1.96
C LEU A 29 -1.28 -16.55 -2.63
N PHE A 30 -1.31 -16.39 -3.94
CA PHE A 30 -2.55 -16.05 -4.65
C PHE A 30 -3.57 -17.17 -4.60
N SER A 31 -3.15 -18.45 -4.60
CA SER A 31 -4.05 -19.57 -4.33
C SER A 31 -4.73 -19.45 -2.96
N LYS A 32 -3.97 -19.04 -1.93
CA LYS A 32 -4.51 -18.82 -0.57
C LYS A 32 -5.44 -17.58 -0.52
N LEU A 33 -5.04 -16.46 -1.13
CA LEU A 33 -5.83 -15.23 -1.12
C LEU A 33 -7.20 -15.40 -1.79
N ARG A 34 -7.32 -16.23 -2.84
CA ARG A 34 -8.60 -16.55 -3.51
C ARG A 34 -9.65 -17.17 -2.60
N ASN A 35 -9.27 -17.74 -1.46
CA ASN A 35 -10.21 -18.28 -0.48
C ASN A 35 -10.90 -17.20 0.36
N SER A 36 -10.29 -16.00 0.46
CA SER A 36 -10.75 -14.91 1.35
C SER A 36 -11.15 -13.64 0.60
N ILE A 37 -10.53 -13.38 -0.55
CA ILE A 37 -10.75 -12.19 -1.38
C ILE A 37 -11.63 -12.60 -2.58
N ARG A 38 -12.76 -11.92 -2.73
CA ARG A 38 -13.75 -12.21 -3.79
C ARG A 38 -13.50 -11.44 -5.07
N SER A 39 -12.85 -10.29 -4.98
CA SER A 39 -12.56 -9.42 -6.13
C SER A 39 -11.44 -10.01 -7.00
N GLY A 40 -11.81 -10.60 -8.12
CA GLY A 40 -10.84 -11.09 -9.11
C GLY A 40 -9.99 -9.98 -9.74
N SER A 41 -10.52 -8.75 -9.84
CA SER A 41 -9.75 -7.59 -10.33
C SER A 41 -8.62 -7.21 -9.37
N VAL A 42 -8.89 -7.18 -8.06
CA VAL A 42 -7.88 -6.92 -7.03
C VAL A 42 -6.77 -7.96 -7.07
N LEU A 43 -7.12 -9.24 -7.12
CA LEU A 43 -6.12 -10.30 -7.18
C LEU A 43 -5.28 -10.21 -8.46
N ARG A 44 -5.88 -9.93 -9.62
CA ARG A 44 -5.13 -9.72 -10.88
C ARG A 44 -4.22 -8.50 -10.83
N ALA A 45 -4.67 -7.38 -10.22
CA ALA A 45 -3.82 -6.22 -10.02
C ALA A 45 -2.60 -6.56 -9.17
N MET A 46 -2.79 -7.21 -8.03
CA MET A 46 -1.69 -7.66 -7.18
C MET A 46 -0.78 -8.71 -7.85
N GLU A 47 -1.33 -9.55 -8.72
CA GLU A 47 -0.54 -10.49 -9.53
C GLU A 47 0.30 -9.80 -10.59
N ARG A 48 -0.05 -8.61 -11.09
CA ARG A 48 0.77 -7.84 -12.03
C ARG A 48 1.92 -7.09 -11.35
N VAL A 49 1.67 -6.58 -10.16
CA VAL A 49 2.68 -5.81 -9.40
C VAL A 49 3.75 -6.73 -8.81
N PRO A 50 5.04 -6.59 -9.19
CA PRO A 50 6.13 -7.42 -8.67
C PRO A 50 6.49 -6.99 -7.25
N ARG A 51 5.87 -7.61 -6.24
CA ARG A 51 6.03 -7.22 -4.83
C ARG A 51 7.49 -7.25 -4.36
N GLU A 52 8.31 -8.15 -4.90
CA GLU A 52 9.74 -8.26 -4.63
C GLU A 52 10.55 -7.00 -5.02
N ALA A 53 10.03 -6.17 -5.93
CA ALA A 53 10.67 -4.89 -6.26
C ALA A 53 10.51 -3.83 -5.15
N PHE A 54 9.49 -3.98 -4.31
CA PHE A 54 9.11 -3.02 -3.26
C PHE A 54 9.68 -3.36 -1.87
N VAL A 55 10.56 -4.35 -1.78
CA VAL A 55 11.22 -4.74 -0.54
C VAL A 55 12.75 -4.69 -0.68
N PRO A 56 13.50 -4.45 0.40
CA PRO A 56 14.96 -4.53 0.38
C PRO A 56 15.44 -5.89 -0.11
N THR A 57 16.63 -5.94 -0.70
CA THR A 57 17.21 -7.18 -1.27
C THR A 57 17.22 -8.35 -0.29
N GLY A 58 17.50 -8.10 0.99
CA GLY A 58 17.49 -9.15 2.04
C GLY A 58 16.09 -9.73 2.33
N GLU A 59 15.03 -8.96 2.06
CA GLU A 59 13.63 -9.36 2.28
C GLU A 59 13.00 -10.01 1.02
N ARG A 60 13.62 -9.89 -0.15
CA ARG A 60 13.09 -10.46 -1.42
C ARG A 60 12.71 -11.93 -1.33
N PRO A 61 13.50 -12.82 -0.69
CA PRO A 61 13.13 -14.23 -0.56
C PRO A 61 11.81 -14.49 0.19
N MET A 62 11.31 -13.50 0.94
CA MET A 62 10.07 -13.55 1.71
C MET A 62 8.95 -12.70 1.12
N ALA A 63 9.17 -12.03 -0.02
CA ALA A 63 8.24 -11.07 -0.60
C ALA A 63 6.80 -11.60 -0.77
N TYR A 64 6.64 -12.88 -1.03
CA TYR A 64 5.35 -13.53 -1.23
C TYR A 64 4.85 -14.35 -0.02
N LEU A 65 5.49 -14.21 1.15
CA LEU A 65 4.88 -14.67 2.40
C LEU A 65 3.75 -13.71 2.81
N ASP A 66 2.68 -14.26 3.38
CA ASP A 66 1.53 -13.45 3.82
C ASP A 66 1.81 -12.83 5.21
N ILE A 67 2.84 -12.01 5.28
CA ILE A 67 3.32 -11.30 6.48
C ILE A 67 3.76 -9.87 6.11
N PRO A 68 3.79 -8.92 7.05
CA PRO A 68 4.47 -7.64 6.85
C PRO A 68 5.98 -7.85 6.81
N LEU A 69 6.70 -7.04 6.01
CA LEU A 69 8.16 -7.08 5.89
C LEU A 69 8.75 -5.70 6.15
N ALA A 70 9.94 -5.63 6.72
CA ALA A 70 10.63 -4.37 6.96
C ALA A 70 11.07 -3.71 5.65
N ILE A 71 10.85 -2.37 5.54
CA ILE A 71 11.30 -1.57 4.40
C ILE A 71 12.30 -0.49 4.78
N GLY A 72 12.78 -0.50 6.01
CA GLY A 72 13.66 0.51 6.59
C GLY A 72 12.89 1.61 7.32
N ASP A 73 13.62 2.52 7.96
CA ASP A 73 13.08 3.67 8.68
C ASP A 73 11.99 3.31 9.73
N GLY A 74 12.04 2.08 10.29
CA GLY A 74 11.03 1.58 11.22
C GLY A 74 9.67 1.27 10.59
N GLN A 75 9.57 1.27 9.25
CA GLN A 75 8.35 1.05 8.51
C GLN A 75 8.30 -0.36 7.89
N THR A 76 7.09 -0.77 7.49
CA THR A 76 6.86 -2.08 6.88
C THR A 76 5.97 -1.97 5.65
N ILE A 77 6.20 -2.84 4.66
CA ILE A 77 5.20 -3.14 3.64
C ILE A 77 4.13 -4.04 4.27
N SER A 78 2.87 -3.70 4.09
CA SER A 78 1.75 -4.44 4.70
C SER A 78 1.67 -5.88 4.20
N GLN A 79 1.13 -6.77 5.04
CA GLN A 79 0.81 -8.15 4.69
C GLN A 79 -0.06 -8.20 3.42
N PRO A 80 0.22 -9.08 2.45
CA PRO A 80 -0.55 -9.18 1.21
C PRO A 80 -2.06 -9.32 1.40
N TYR A 81 -2.51 -10.12 2.35
CA TYR A 81 -3.94 -10.24 2.67
C TYR A 81 -4.57 -8.90 3.08
N ILE A 82 -3.87 -8.10 3.88
CA ILE A 82 -4.36 -6.78 4.32
C ILE A 82 -4.44 -5.81 3.14
N VAL A 83 -3.44 -5.78 2.26
CA VAL A 83 -3.46 -5.01 1.01
C VAL A 83 -4.69 -5.37 0.17
N ALA A 84 -4.93 -6.67 -0.03
CA ALA A 84 -6.06 -7.16 -0.79
C ALA A 84 -7.41 -6.78 -0.17
N LEU A 85 -7.55 -6.93 1.16
CA LEU A 85 -8.76 -6.60 1.91
C LEU A 85 -9.11 -5.10 1.84
N ILE A 86 -8.11 -4.24 2.05
CA ILE A 86 -8.25 -2.78 1.92
C ILE A 86 -8.72 -2.43 0.51
N THR A 87 -8.01 -2.92 -0.50
CA THR A 87 -8.28 -2.62 -1.90
C THR A 87 -9.67 -3.12 -2.34
N GLU A 88 -10.06 -4.33 -1.91
CA GLU A 88 -11.41 -4.87 -2.19
C GLU A 88 -12.50 -4.02 -1.56
N ALA A 89 -12.30 -3.53 -0.35
CA ALA A 89 -13.29 -2.72 0.37
C ALA A 89 -13.55 -1.36 -0.28
N LEU A 90 -12.59 -0.83 -1.03
CA LEU A 90 -12.71 0.42 -1.77
C LEU A 90 -13.61 0.32 -3.01
N ARG A 91 -13.77 -0.86 -3.62
CA ARG A 91 -14.60 -1.08 -4.83
C ARG A 91 -14.26 -0.09 -5.94
N LEU A 92 -12.98 0.05 -6.25
CA LEU A 92 -12.47 1.03 -7.22
C LEU A 92 -13.07 0.82 -8.61
N GLN A 93 -13.29 1.95 -9.30
CA GLN A 93 -13.69 2.02 -10.70
C GLN A 93 -12.50 2.51 -11.54
N PRO A 94 -12.43 2.19 -12.85
CA PRO A 94 -11.25 2.51 -13.68
C PRO A 94 -10.86 4.00 -13.73
N ALA A 95 -11.81 4.92 -13.58
CA ALA A 95 -11.58 6.36 -13.62
C ALA A 95 -11.47 7.02 -12.23
N ASP A 96 -11.49 6.25 -11.14
CA ASP A 96 -11.43 6.79 -9.76
C ASP A 96 -10.12 7.57 -9.52
N ARG A 97 -10.26 8.65 -8.75
CA ARG A 97 -9.13 9.40 -8.19
C ARG A 97 -8.89 8.92 -6.77
N VAL A 98 -7.72 8.39 -6.51
CA VAL A 98 -7.38 7.73 -5.25
C VAL A 98 -6.30 8.50 -4.51
N LEU A 99 -6.51 8.70 -3.20
CA LEU A 99 -5.46 9.16 -2.28
C LEU A 99 -4.98 7.98 -1.43
N GLU A 100 -3.68 7.82 -1.32
CA GLU A 100 -3.05 7.00 -0.30
C GLU A 100 -2.30 7.90 0.70
N VAL A 101 -2.48 7.67 2.00
CA VAL A 101 -1.74 8.34 3.07
C VAL A 101 -0.81 7.31 3.72
N GLY A 102 0.50 7.49 3.52
CA GLY A 102 1.54 6.55 3.89
C GLY A 102 1.96 5.66 2.72
N ALA A 103 2.74 6.20 1.78
CA ALA A 103 3.24 5.47 0.60
C ALA A 103 4.13 4.28 0.98
N GLY A 104 4.94 4.44 2.02
CA GLY A 104 5.92 3.45 2.44
C GLY A 104 6.84 3.03 1.29
N SER A 105 6.67 1.80 0.82
CA SER A 105 7.42 1.28 -0.34
C SER A 105 6.86 1.68 -1.70
N GLY A 106 5.62 2.19 -1.79
CA GLY A 106 4.88 2.41 -3.03
C GLY A 106 4.06 1.21 -3.53
N TYR A 107 4.13 0.05 -2.87
CA TYR A 107 3.45 -1.17 -3.32
C TYR A 107 1.92 -1.03 -3.39
N GLN A 108 1.31 -0.47 -2.35
CA GLN A 108 -0.15 -0.25 -2.33
C GLN A 108 -0.55 0.74 -3.42
N ALA A 109 0.22 1.83 -3.64
CA ALA A 109 0.00 2.77 -4.73
C ALA A 109 0.02 2.09 -6.10
N ALA A 110 1.01 1.20 -6.36
CA ALA A 110 1.09 0.42 -7.60
C ALA A 110 -0.14 -0.49 -7.79
N VAL A 111 -0.59 -1.19 -6.73
CA VAL A 111 -1.80 -2.03 -6.80
C VAL A 111 -3.06 -1.20 -7.09
N LEU A 112 -3.17 0.00 -6.50
CA LEU A 112 -4.28 0.92 -6.77
C LEU A 112 -4.26 1.41 -8.22
N ALA A 113 -3.08 1.79 -8.73
CA ALA A 113 -2.89 2.28 -10.10
C ALA A 113 -3.30 1.27 -11.17
N GLU A 114 -3.04 -0.02 -10.92
CA GLU A 114 -3.50 -1.12 -11.78
C GLU A 114 -5.03 -1.24 -11.87
N LEU A 115 -5.75 -0.73 -10.88
CA LEU A 115 -7.21 -0.77 -10.82
C LEU A 115 -7.88 0.49 -11.35
N VAL A 116 -7.12 1.58 -11.46
CA VAL A 116 -7.61 2.88 -11.94
C VAL A 116 -6.81 3.36 -13.17
N PRO A 117 -6.77 2.58 -14.27
CA PRO A 117 -5.95 2.91 -15.45
C PRO A 117 -6.39 4.18 -16.19
N GLU A 118 -7.63 4.63 -16.00
CA GLU A 118 -8.20 5.86 -16.55
C GLU A 118 -8.25 6.99 -15.50
N GLY A 119 -7.94 6.66 -14.24
CA GLY A 119 -7.92 7.55 -13.09
C GLY A 119 -6.50 7.95 -12.68
N SER A 120 -6.32 8.23 -11.39
CA SER A 120 -5.02 8.61 -10.86
C SER A 120 -4.88 8.23 -9.38
N VAL A 121 -3.65 8.00 -8.96
CA VAL A 121 -3.28 7.77 -7.56
C VAL A 121 -2.38 8.91 -7.10
N VAL A 122 -2.74 9.55 -6.00
CA VAL A 122 -1.85 10.43 -5.24
C VAL A 122 -1.47 9.69 -3.97
N THR A 123 -0.18 9.53 -3.71
CA THR A 123 0.30 8.93 -2.47
C THR A 123 1.19 9.90 -1.72
N VAL A 124 1.00 10.01 -0.41
CA VAL A 124 1.71 10.98 0.46
C VAL A 124 2.57 10.21 1.45
N GLU A 125 3.84 10.62 1.61
CA GLU A 125 4.79 9.99 2.54
C GLU A 125 5.49 11.03 3.42
N LEU A 126 5.58 10.72 4.72
CA LEU A 126 6.24 11.58 5.72
C LEU A 126 7.75 11.39 5.72
N VAL A 127 8.21 10.16 5.51
CA VAL A 127 9.64 9.81 5.54
C VAL A 127 10.24 10.04 4.15
N ARG A 128 11.03 11.11 4.00
CA ARG A 128 11.58 11.53 2.69
C ARG A 128 12.38 10.43 1.97
N SER A 129 13.15 9.63 2.71
CA SER A 129 13.92 8.50 2.14
C SER A 129 13.00 7.43 1.54
N LEU A 130 11.84 7.17 2.16
CA LEU A 130 10.83 6.26 1.63
C LEU A 130 10.11 6.87 0.42
N ALA A 131 9.71 8.14 0.51
CA ALA A 131 9.08 8.84 -0.60
C ALA A 131 9.96 8.82 -1.86
N GLN A 132 11.27 9.07 -1.71
CA GLN A 132 12.19 9.03 -2.85
C GLN A 132 12.32 7.61 -3.41
N ARG A 133 12.50 6.58 -2.57
CA ARG A 133 12.56 5.20 -3.04
C ARG A 133 11.27 4.74 -3.73
N ALA A 134 10.11 5.17 -3.21
CA ALA A 134 8.83 4.86 -3.84
C ALA A 134 8.74 5.49 -5.25
N ARG A 135 9.17 6.76 -5.43
CA ARG A 135 9.25 7.41 -6.74
C ARG A 135 10.13 6.60 -7.69
N ASP A 136 11.36 6.30 -7.28
CA ASP A 136 12.34 5.60 -8.11
C ASP A 136 11.79 4.23 -8.57
N ILE A 137 11.19 3.46 -7.66
CA ILE A 137 10.62 2.14 -7.99
C ILE A 137 9.40 2.27 -8.92
N LEU A 138 8.52 3.25 -8.67
CA LEU A 138 7.33 3.44 -9.48
C LEU A 138 7.65 3.95 -10.87
N ASP A 139 8.67 4.81 -11.00
CA ASP A 139 9.20 5.28 -12.29
C ASP A 139 9.88 4.13 -13.06
N ASP A 140 10.70 3.30 -12.38
CA ASP A 140 11.33 2.10 -12.99
C ASP A 140 10.31 1.07 -13.50
N LEU A 141 9.11 1.07 -12.91
CA LEU A 141 8.00 0.18 -13.30
C LEU A 141 6.96 0.86 -14.21
N ASP A 142 7.25 2.06 -14.74
CA ASP A 142 6.43 2.81 -15.70
C ASP A 142 5.01 3.17 -15.20
N TYR A 143 4.83 3.44 -13.89
CA TYR A 143 3.53 3.87 -13.33
C TYR A 143 3.28 5.38 -13.55
N GLY A 144 2.89 5.77 -14.76
CA GLY A 144 2.64 7.18 -15.13
C GLY A 144 1.38 7.81 -14.53
N ASN A 145 0.48 7.03 -13.88
CA ASN A 145 -0.74 7.52 -13.25
C ASN A 145 -0.62 7.66 -11.72
N ILE A 146 0.62 7.61 -11.16
CA ILE A 146 0.89 7.81 -9.73
C ILE A 146 1.69 9.09 -9.52
N VAL A 147 1.32 9.86 -8.50
CA VAL A 147 2.09 11.00 -8.01
C VAL A 147 2.45 10.78 -6.55
N VAL A 148 3.74 10.78 -6.23
CA VAL A 148 4.23 10.69 -4.85
C VAL A 148 4.54 12.08 -4.32
N GLU A 149 3.78 12.52 -3.32
CA GLU A 149 3.94 13.81 -2.64
C GLU A 149 4.66 13.64 -1.30
N ASP A 150 5.51 14.58 -0.93
CA ASP A 150 6.04 14.65 0.43
C ASP A 150 4.95 15.18 1.37
N ALA A 151 4.79 14.55 2.54
CA ALA A 151 3.84 15.04 3.53
C ALA A 151 4.22 16.43 4.04
N ASN A 152 3.21 17.22 4.34
CA ASN A 152 3.34 18.52 4.97
C ASN A 152 2.45 18.61 6.23
N GLU A 153 2.21 19.81 6.74
CA GLU A 153 1.37 20.01 7.94
C GLU A 153 -0.09 19.62 7.74
N THR A 154 -0.56 19.56 6.48
CA THR A 154 -1.94 19.17 6.15
C THR A 154 -2.03 17.67 5.89
N LEU A 155 -2.89 16.99 6.64
CA LEU A 155 -3.11 15.56 6.45
C LEU A 155 -3.78 15.29 5.10
N GLY A 156 -3.20 14.36 4.32
CA GLY A 156 -3.62 14.05 2.95
C GLY A 156 -3.10 15.06 1.93
N CYS A 157 -3.86 15.28 0.84
CA CYS A 157 -3.49 16.15 -0.26
C CYS A 157 -4.73 16.90 -0.81
N PRO A 158 -5.31 17.86 -0.04
CA PRO A 158 -6.59 18.50 -0.38
C PRO A 158 -6.55 19.30 -1.68
N TRP A 159 -5.38 19.83 -2.09
CA TRP A 159 -5.24 20.60 -3.34
C TRP A 159 -5.32 19.74 -4.61
N ARG A 160 -5.26 18.43 -4.48
CA ARG A 160 -5.47 17.47 -5.58
C ARG A 160 -6.82 16.74 -5.48
N GLY A 161 -7.61 16.99 -4.41
CA GLY A 161 -8.96 16.43 -4.23
C GLY A 161 -10.03 17.08 -5.11
N PRO A 162 -11.30 16.66 -5.00
CA PRO A 162 -11.75 15.56 -4.16
C PRO A 162 -11.37 14.19 -4.70
N TYR A 163 -11.41 13.15 -3.82
CA TYR A 163 -11.06 11.76 -4.15
C TYR A 163 -12.29 10.85 -4.09
N ASP A 164 -12.35 9.88 -4.99
CA ASP A 164 -13.37 8.82 -4.99
C ASP A 164 -13.04 7.74 -3.97
N ALA A 165 -11.75 7.56 -3.67
CA ALA A 165 -11.30 6.64 -2.64
C ALA A 165 -10.09 7.18 -1.88
N ILE A 166 -9.99 6.83 -0.58
CA ILE A 166 -8.83 7.13 0.27
C ILE A 166 -8.38 5.85 0.97
N VAL A 167 -7.08 5.56 0.92
CA VAL A 167 -6.42 4.53 1.76
C VAL A 167 -5.55 5.23 2.80
N VAL A 168 -5.65 4.80 4.05
CA VAL A 168 -4.71 5.21 5.09
C VAL A 168 -3.90 3.99 5.50
N SER A 169 -2.62 3.99 5.13
CA SER A 169 -1.69 2.87 5.35
C SER A 169 -0.95 2.97 6.69
N ALA A 170 -1.51 3.74 7.63
CA ALA A 170 -1.03 3.91 9.00
C ALA A 170 -2.21 4.06 9.98
N ALA A 171 -2.05 3.65 11.23
CA ALA A 171 -3.11 3.68 12.24
C ALA A 171 -3.38 5.10 12.74
N ALA A 172 -4.65 5.51 12.78
CA ALA A 172 -5.12 6.78 13.33
C ALA A 172 -5.83 6.57 14.68
N PRO A 173 -5.72 7.52 15.64
CA PRO A 173 -6.42 7.41 16.91
C PRO A 173 -7.95 7.53 16.77
N SER A 174 -8.40 8.21 15.71
CA SER A 174 -9.81 8.42 15.37
C SER A 174 -9.96 8.73 13.89
N LEU A 175 -11.19 8.79 13.40
CA LEU A 175 -11.46 9.24 12.02
C LEU A 175 -11.12 10.72 11.89
N SER A 176 -10.27 11.04 10.92
CA SER A 176 -9.88 12.43 10.63
C SER A 176 -10.95 13.14 9.81
N SER A 177 -11.40 14.28 10.29
CA SER A 177 -12.31 15.17 9.55
C SER A 177 -11.64 15.76 8.31
N ALA A 178 -10.33 16.01 8.37
CA ALA A 178 -9.56 16.50 7.24
C ALA A 178 -9.56 15.51 6.07
N LEU A 179 -9.46 14.20 6.33
CA LEU A 179 -9.52 13.18 5.27
C LEU A 179 -10.95 12.96 4.76
N ILE A 180 -11.95 12.95 5.66
CA ILE A 180 -13.37 12.84 5.26
C ILE A 180 -13.76 13.97 4.32
N ASN A 181 -13.29 15.19 4.58
CA ASN A 181 -13.58 16.37 3.73
C ASN A 181 -12.92 16.27 2.35
N GLN A 182 -11.86 15.48 2.18
CA GLN A 182 -11.22 15.22 0.89
C GLN A 182 -11.90 14.12 0.07
N LEU A 183 -12.82 13.33 0.65
CA LEU A 183 -13.64 12.39 -0.12
C LEU A 183 -14.71 13.12 -0.94
N ALA A 184 -14.99 12.66 -2.13
CA ALA A 184 -16.22 12.98 -2.85
C ALA A 184 -17.45 12.39 -2.13
N VAL A 185 -18.64 12.95 -2.36
CA VAL A 185 -19.89 12.30 -1.93
C VAL A 185 -20.03 10.98 -2.68
N GLY A 186 -20.28 9.89 -1.95
CA GLY A 186 -20.22 8.51 -2.46
C GLY A 186 -18.82 7.89 -2.43
N GLY A 187 -17.79 8.69 -2.08
CA GLY A 187 -16.42 8.22 -1.93
C GLY A 187 -16.22 7.33 -0.70
N ARG A 188 -15.20 6.48 -0.76
CA ARG A 188 -14.91 5.47 0.28
C ARG A 188 -13.52 5.66 0.84
N MET A 189 -13.37 5.52 2.17
CA MET A 189 -12.06 5.51 2.82
C MET A 189 -11.89 4.23 3.61
N VAL A 190 -10.69 3.64 3.56
CA VAL A 190 -10.32 2.55 4.47
C VAL A 190 -9.17 3.01 5.33
N VAL A 191 -9.34 2.89 6.64
CA VAL A 191 -8.41 3.41 7.64
C VAL A 191 -8.35 2.50 8.86
N PRO A 192 -7.15 2.17 9.39
CA PRO A 192 -7.00 1.52 10.69
C PRO A 192 -7.24 2.55 11.80
N VAL A 193 -8.21 2.29 12.70
CA VAL A 193 -8.58 3.18 13.80
C VAL A 193 -8.39 2.48 15.13
N GLY A 194 -7.70 3.10 16.07
CA GLY A 194 -7.48 2.57 17.41
C GLY A 194 -6.25 3.14 18.08
N ASP A 195 -5.77 2.47 19.11
CA ASP A 195 -4.55 2.88 19.82
C ASP A 195 -3.28 2.35 19.12
N ARG A 196 -2.09 2.62 19.69
CA ARG A 196 -0.80 2.17 19.12
C ARG A 196 -0.59 0.64 19.15
N ARG A 197 -1.45 -0.13 19.82
CA ARG A 197 -1.29 -1.57 20.02
C ARG A 197 -2.34 -2.37 19.26
N GLN A 198 -3.58 -1.86 19.20
CA GLN A 198 -4.70 -2.56 18.61
C GLN A 198 -5.58 -1.58 17.81
N GLN A 199 -5.87 -1.95 16.57
CA GLN A 199 -6.73 -1.17 15.70
C GLN A 199 -7.78 -2.07 15.05
N GLU A 200 -8.87 -1.43 14.65
CA GLU A 200 -9.91 -1.99 13.80
C GLU A 200 -9.81 -1.36 12.42
N LEU A 201 -9.80 -2.16 11.38
CA LEU A 201 -9.84 -1.67 10.01
C LEU A 201 -11.27 -1.23 9.68
N VAL A 202 -11.45 0.05 9.37
CA VAL A 202 -12.76 0.68 9.16
C VAL A 202 -12.90 1.13 7.71
N CYS A 203 -14.00 0.74 7.07
CA CYS A 203 -14.41 1.29 5.78
C CYS A 203 -15.46 2.38 6.04
N VAL A 204 -15.18 3.59 5.57
CA VAL A 204 -16.02 4.79 5.68
C VAL A 204 -16.62 5.06 4.30
N LEU A 205 -17.92 5.28 4.22
CA LEU A 205 -18.61 5.79 3.03
C LEU A 205 -19.09 7.21 3.33
N ARG A 206 -18.66 8.21 2.53
CA ARG A 206 -19.19 9.57 2.62
C ARG A 206 -20.55 9.64 1.92
N THR A 207 -21.56 10.08 2.63
CA THR A 207 -22.92 10.31 2.10
C THR A 207 -23.23 11.81 2.03
N GLY A 208 -24.35 12.19 1.46
CA GLY A 208 -24.80 13.59 1.46
C GLY A 208 -25.16 14.11 2.87
N GLU A 209 -25.42 13.21 3.81
CA GLU A 209 -25.85 13.52 5.20
C GLU A 209 -24.75 13.30 6.26
N GLY A 210 -23.59 12.73 5.85
CA GLY A 210 -22.48 12.44 6.76
C GLY A 210 -21.67 11.23 6.33
N VAL A 211 -21.33 10.32 7.24
CA VAL A 211 -20.58 9.11 6.96
C VAL A 211 -21.27 7.84 7.48
N SER A 212 -21.17 6.76 6.75
CA SER A 212 -21.54 5.41 7.18
C SER A 212 -20.28 4.57 7.38
N LEU A 213 -20.27 3.74 8.41
CA LEU A 213 -19.10 2.95 8.81
C LEU A 213 -19.37 1.45 8.71
N ARG A 214 -18.36 0.70 8.25
CA ARG A 214 -18.35 -0.77 8.26
C ARG A 214 -17.01 -1.28 8.77
N MET A 215 -17.02 -2.09 9.81
CA MET A 215 -15.84 -2.75 10.36
C MET A 215 -15.42 -3.89 9.44
N LEU A 216 -14.11 -4.02 9.20
CA LEU A 216 -13.52 -5.06 8.34
C LEU A 216 -12.75 -6.12 9.14
N GLY A 217 -12.44 -5.83 10.41
CA GLY A 217 -11.76 -6.72 11.34
C GLY A 217 -10.52 -6.10 11.98
N PRO A 218 -9.95 -6.80 12.97
CA PRO A 218 -8.78 -6.32 13.71
C PRO A 218 -7.54 -6.28 12.82
N CYS A 219 -6.69 -5.28 13.05
CA CYS A 219 -5.44 -5.11 12.31
C CYS A 219 -4.36 -4.47 13.20
N ARG A 220 -3.13 -4.41 12.66
CA ARG A 220 -2.03 -3.72 13.30
C ARG A 220 -1.19 -3.00 12.27
N PHE A 221 -1.10 -1.68 12.42
CA PHE A 221 -0.34 -0.77 11.59
C PHE A 221 0.63 0.07 12.41
N VAL A 222 1.63 0.62 11.74
CA VAL A 222 2.47 1.69 12.27
C VAL A 222 1.61 2.94 12.54
N PRO A 223 1.92 3.79 13.53
CA PRO A 223 1.11 4.95 13.83
C PRO A 223 1.19 6.00 12.71
N LEU A 224 0.06 6.55 12.33
CA LEU A 224 -0.02 7.77 11.55
C LEU A 224 0.44 8.94 12.42
N ILE A 225 1.40 9.73 11.94
CA ILE A 225 1.99 10.83 12.68
C ILE A 225 1.56 12.15 12.04
N GLY A 226 1.16 13.11 12.86
CA GLY A 226 0.83 14.46 12.41
C GLY A 226 -0.38 15.07 13.11
N ARG A 227 -0.89 16.15 12.52
CA ARG A 227 -2.11 16.81 13.00
C ARG A 227 -3.33 15.92 12.75
N GLU A 228 -4.24 15.80 13.71
CA GLU A 228 -5.37 14.85 13.73
C GLU A 228 -4.94 13.36 13.68
N ALA A 229 -3.70 13.07 14.07
CA ALA A 229 -3.09 11.75 14.12
C ALA A 229 -2.35 11.54 15.46
N PHE A 230 -1.50 10.54 15.59
CA PHE A 230 -0.67 10.42 16.79
C PHE A 230 0.41 11.52 16.80
N PRO A 231 0.71 12.12 17.97
CA PRO A 231 1.82 13.04 18.10
C PRO A 231 3.15 12.31 17.82
N THR A 232 4.12 13.07 17.32
CA THR A 232 5.52 12.61 17.26
C THR A 232 5.95 12.30 18.69
N SER A 233 6.19 11.04 19.01
CA SER A 233 6.77 10.67 20.31
C SER A 233 8.25 11.05 20.23
N PHE A 234 8.67 12.02 21.03
CA PHE A 234 10.08 12.21 21.38
C PHE A 234 10.42 11.30 22.55
#